data_5c89a8f55b86c613802fbe96882fc613
#
_entry.id   5c89a8f55b86c613802fbe96882fc613
#
_cell.length_a   1.000
_cell.length_b   1.000
_cell.length_c   1.000
_cell.angle_alpha   90.00
_cell.angle_beta   90.00
_cell.angle_gamma   90.00
#
_symmetry.space_group_name_H-M   'P 1'
#
loop_
_entity.id
_entity.type
_entity.pdbx_description
1 polymer ?
#
loop_
_entity_poly.entity_id
_entity_poly.type
_entity_poly.pdbx_seq_one_letter_code
_entity_poly.pdbx_strand_id
1 'polypeptide(L)'
;MITSKKVKVCFFIIFVFLNIFYIAPSYSLSLREDLFKNALDLSSRGQFNLALQEWNRYLDYYPDDAAGLSNRGNVRLVIGDVEGSIDDQNKAISLNPTEIDPYINRGIAEEASVSYTHLTLPTTVRV
;
A
#
# COMPACT_ATOMS: atom_id res chain seq x y z
N MET A 1 30.63 -21.38 -44.69
CA MET A 1 29.15 -21.50 -44.89
C MET A 1 28.51 -21.70 -43.54
N ILE A 2 28.06 -20.60 -42.90
CA ILE A 2 27.35 -20.64 -41.61
C ILE A 2 25.99 -21.21 -41.89
N THR A 3 25.69 -22.40 -41.39
CA THR A 3 24.49 -23.14 -41.71
C THR A 3 23.23 -22.36 -41.25
N SER A 4 22.28 -22.19 -42.15
CA SER A 4 20.95 -21.54 -41.98
C SER A 4 20.23 -21.89 -40.66
N LYS A 5 20.51 -23.04 -40.06
CA LYS A 5 19.96 -23.47 -38.75
C LYS A 5 20.48 -22.64 -37.57
N LYS A 6 21.77 -22.24 -37.54
CA LYS A 6 22.34 -21.43 -36.44
C LYS A 6 21.80 -20.01 -36.42
N VAL A 7 21.57 -19.42 -37.59
CA VAL A 7 20.99 -18.09 -37.74
C VAL A 7 19.52 -18.08 -37.27
N LYS A 8 18.75 -19.11 -37.62
CA LYS A 8 17.33 -19.22 -37.19
C LYS A 8 17.20 -19.38 -35.67
N VAL A 9 18.11 -20.11 -35.01
CA VAL A 9 18.14 -20.27 -33.55
C VAL A 9 18.49 -18.97 -32.86
N CYS A 10 19.47 -18.21 -33.37
CA CYS A 10 19.80 -16.89 -32.83
C CYS A 10 18.64 -15.89 -32.95
N PHE A 11 17.94 -15.85 -34.10
CA PHE A 11 16.76 -15.00 -34.29
C PHE A 11 15.61 -15.41 -33.35
N PHE A 12 15.42 -16.71 -33.13
CA PHE A 12 14.39 -17.19 -32.19
C PHE A 12 14.71 -16.83 -30.75
N ILE A 13 15.96 -16.96 -30.33
CA ILE A 13 16.41 -16.56 -28.98
C ILE A 13 16.24 -15.06 -28.77
N ILE A 14 16.65 -14.24 -29.73
CA ILE A 14 16.49 -12.76 -29.68
C ILE A 14 15.01 -12.39 -29.65
N PHE A 15 14.18 -13.06 -30.42
CA PHE A 15 12.72 -12.82 -30.43
C PHE A 15 12.06 -13.20 -29.10
N VAL A 16 12.48 -14.28 -28.47
CA VAL A 16 12.00 -14.69 -27.13
C VAL A 16 12.47 -13.70 -26.07
N PHE A 17 13.74 -13.27 -26.09
CA PHE A 17 14.25 -12.25 -25.16
C PHE A 17 13.56 -10.89 -25.34
N LEU A 18 13.30 -10.45 -26.57
CA LEU A 18 12.57 -9.22 -26.84
C LEU A 18 11.12 -9.30 -26.34
N ASN A 19 10.44 -10.44 -26.49
CA ASN A 19 9.09 -10.61 -25.98
C ASN A 19 9.06 -10.63 -24.44
N ILE A 20 10.02 -11.26 -23.78
CA ILE A 20 10.11 -11.25 -22.31
C ILE A 20 10.34 -9.82 -21.80
N PHE A 21 11.17 -9.03 -22.49
CA PHE A 21 11.46 -7.65 -22.09
C PHE A 21 10.28 -6.68 -22.32
N TYR A 22 9.43 -6.95 -23.33
CA TYR A 22 8.25 -6.12 -23.62
C TYR A 22 7.01 -6.50 -22.79
N ILE A 23 6.89 -7.75 -22.36
CA ILE A 23 5.71 -8.24 -21.65
C ILE A 23 5.82 -7.99 -20.13
N ALA A 24 7.03 -8.10 -19.56
CA ALA A 24 7.25 -7.95 -18.12
C ALA A 24 6.73 -6.63 -17.50
N PRO A 25 6.95 -5.43 -18.09
CA PRO A 25 6.46 -4.19 -17.50
C PRO A 25 4.93 -4.05 -17.53
N SER A 26 4.24 -4.63 -18.50
CA SER A 26 2.78 -4.56 -18.57
C SER A 26 2.10 -5.45 -17.52
N TYR A 27 2.66 -6.60 -17.20
CA TYR A 27 2.14 -7.47 -16.14
C TYR A 27 2.34 -6.87 -14.75
N SER A 28 3.46 -6.20 -14.50
CA SER A 28 3.72 -5.57 -13.20
C SER A 28 2.80 -4.39 -12.93
N LEU A 29 2.48 -3.61 -13.95
CA LEU A 29 1.55 -2.48 -13.84
C LEU A 29 0.13 -2.97 -13.59
N SER A 30 -0.33 -4.00 -14.32
CA SER A 30 -1.63 -4.62 -14.13
C SER A 30 -1.78 -5.19 -12.71
N LEU A 31 -0.76 -5.91 -12.20
CA LEU A 31 -0.78 -6.45 -10.85
C LEU A 31 -0.89 -5.34 -9.78
N ARG A 32 -0.17 -4.24 -9.95
CA ARG A 32 -0.24 -3.10 -9.03
C ARG A 32 -1.64 -2.52 -8.96
N GLU A 33 -2.23 -2.26 -10.13
CA GLU A 33 -3.59 -1.71 -10.24
C GLU A 33 -4.64 -2.66 -9.64
N ASP A 34 -4.51 -3.96 -9.90
CA ASP A 34 -5.44 -4.97 -9.40
C ASP A 34 -5.39 -5.09 -7.87
N LEU A 35 -4.18 -5.14 -7.28
CA LEU A 35 -4.01 -5.19 -5.83
C LEU A 35 -4.53 -3.92 -5.15
N PHE A 36 -4.19 -2.75 -5.68
CA PHE A 36 -4.65 -1.46 -5.15
C PHE A 36 -6.18 -1.36 -5.18
N LYS A 37 -6.77 -1.67 -6.33
CA LYS A 37 -8.22 -1.61 -6.54
C LYS A 37 -8.97 -2.58 -5.63
N ASN A 38 -8.46 -3.80 -5.45
CA ASN A 38 -9.05 -4.79 -4.56
C ASN A 38 -9.05 -4.29 -3.10
N ALA A 39 -7.93 -3.78 -2.61
CA ALA A 39 -7.81 -3.24 -1.26
C ALA A 39 -8.75 -2.03 -1.05
N LEU A 40 -8.84 -1.15 -2.05
CA LEU A 40 -9.72 0.01 -2.01
C LEU A 40 -11.21 -0.38 -2.02
N ASP A 41 -11.60 -1.37 -2.83
CA ASP A 41 -12.98 -1.88 -2.89
C ASP A 41 -13.40 -2.49 -1.54
N LEU A 42 -12.54 -3.31 -0.92
CA LEU A 42 -12.79 -3.86 0.41
C LEU A 42 -12.93 -2.76 1.48
N SER A 43 -12.08 -1.74 1.41
CA SER A 43 -12.15 -0.58 2.32
C SER A 43 -13.49 0.16 2.16
N SER A 44 -13.92 0.41 0.92
CA SER A 44 -15.17 1.11 0.62
C SER A 44 -16.42 0.34 1.05
N ARG A 45 -16.36 -0.98 1.07
CA ARG A 45 -17.44 -1.87 1.55
C ARG A 45 -17.45 -2.05 3.07
N GLY A 46 -16.53 -1.44 3.80
CA GLY A 46 -16.41 -1.59 5.25
C GLY A 46 -15.85 -2.94 5.70
N GLN A 47 -15.25 -3.71 4.80
CA GLN A 47 -14.62 -5.01 5.11
C GLN A 47 -13.18 -4.79 5.60
N PHE A 48 -13.04 -4.01 6.68
CA PHE A 48 -11.76 -3.44 7.10
C PHE A 48 -10.68 -4.47 7.45
N ASN A 49 -11.03 -5.61 8.03
CA ASN A 49 -10.05 -6.67 8.32
C ASN A 49 -9.47 -7.29 7.04
N LEU A 50 -10.31 -7.51 6.02
CA LEU A 50 -9.86 -8.00 4.72
C LEU A 50 -9.10 -6.89 3.96
N ALA A 51 -9.58 -5.66 4.03
CA ALA A 51 -8.90 -4.51 3.44
C ALA A 51 -7.48 -4.36 4.01
N LEU A 52 -7.30 -4.50 5.34
CA LEU A 52 -5.97 -4.45 5.96
C LEU A 52 -5.03 -5.54 5.42
N GLN A 53 -5.52 -6.76 5.23
CA GLN A 53 -4.74 -7.85 4.66
C GLN A 53 -4.30 -7.54 3.22
N GLU A 54 -5.21 -7.02 2.39
CA GLU A 54 -4.90 -6.65 1.00
C GLU A 54 -3.98 -5.43 0.92
N TRP A 55 -4.15 -4.43 1.81
CA TRP A 55 -3.21 -3.30 1.90
C TRP A 55 -1.82 -3.75 2.36
N ASN A 56 -1.71 -4.68 3.30
CA ASN A 56 -0.43 -5.26 3.68
C ASN A 56 0.22 -5.97 2.49
N ARG A 57 -0.55 -6.81 1.80
CA ARG A 57 -0.08 -7.49 0.59
C ARG A 57 0.37 -6.51 -0.50
N TYR A 58 -0.38 -5.43 -0.73
CA TYR A 58 0.00 -4.38 -1.67
C TYR A 58 1.35 -3.74 -1.28
N LEU A 59 1.50 -3.37 -0.01
CA LEU A 59 2.70 -2.70 0.49
C LEU A 59 3.91 -3.63 0.65
N ASP A 60 3.73 -4.94 0.67
CA ASP A 60 4.84 -5.90 0.55
C ASP A 60 5.52 -5.80 -0.82
N TYR A 61 4.76 -5.53 -1.88
CA TYR A 61 5.28 -5.31 -3.23
C TYR A 61 5.69 -3.85 -3.50
N TYR A 62 4.97 -2.90 -2.89
CA TYR A 62 5.13 -1.45 -3.13
C TYR A 62 5.28 -0.68 -1.80
N PRO A 63 6.38 -0.92 -1.05
CA PRO A 63 6.55 -0.43 0.33
C PRO A 63 6.65 1.10 0.44
N ASP A 64 6.95 1.79 -0.64
CA ASP A 64 7.13 3.24 -0.70
C ASP A 64 6.02 3.93 -1.53
N ASP A 65 4.84 3.31 -1.60
CA ASP A 65 3.66 3.93 -2.17
C ASP A 65 2.92 4.77 -1.12
N ALA A 66 3.00 6.10 -1.25
CA ALA A 66 2.39 7.03 -0.30
C ALA A 66 0.86 6.88 -0.22
N ALA A 67 0.20 6.64 -1.36
CA ALA A 67 -1.26 6.44 -1.39
C ALA A 67 -1.66 5.13 -0.71
N GLY A 68 -0.93 4.05 -0.96
CA GLY A 68 -1.15 2.76 -0.29
C GLY A 68 -0.98 2.85 1.22
N LEU A 69 0.07 3.54 1.70
CA LEU A 69 0.31 3.79 3.11
C LEU A 69 -0.83 4.61 3.74
N SER A 70 -1.24 5.72 3.11
CA SER A 70 -2.33 6.54 3.63
C SER A 70 -3.64 5.77 3.72
N ASN A 71 -3.99 4.99 2.71
CA ASN A 71 -5.20 4.16 2.74
C ASN A 71 -5.13 3.06 3.81
N ARG A 72 -3.98 2.40 3.99
CA ARG A 72 -3.81 1.44 5.08
C ARG A 72 -3.94 2.11 6.45
N GLY A 73 -3.36 3.28 6.62
CA GLY A 73 -3.49 4.07 7.83
C GLY A 73 -4.95 4.39 8.17
N ASN A 74 -5.77 4.73 7.18
CA ASN A 74 -7.19 4.95 7.38
C ASN A 74 -7.93 3.69 7.84
N VAL A 75 -7.61 2.54 7.24
CA VAL A 75 -8.18 1.24 7.66
C VAL A 75 -7.74 0.91 9.09
N ARG A 76 -6.48 1.11 9.43
CA ARG A 76 -5.94 0.92 10.79
C ARG A 76 -6.67 1.77 11.82
N LEU A 77 -6.91 3.05 11.51
CA LEU A 77 -7.65 3.93 12.38
C LEU A 77 -9.06 3.41 12.69
N VAL A 78 -9.77 2.96 11.66
CA VAL A 78 -11.14 2.43 11.80
C VAL A 78 -11.20 1.17 12.66
N ILE A 79 -10.19 0.30 12.60
CA ILE A 79 -10.13 -0.91 13.43
C ILE A 79 -9.51 -0.68 14.81
N GLY A 80 -9.13 0.58 15.13
CA GLY A 80 -8.61 0.97 16.44
C GLY A 80 -7.08 0.91 16.59
N ASP A 81 -6.33 0.59 15.53
CA ASP A 81 -4.86 0.67 15.50
C ASP A 81 -4.41 2.12 15.21
N VAL A 82 -4.60 2.98 16.22
CA VAL A 82 -4.34 4.42 16.10
C VAL A 82 -2.86 4.70 15.89
N GLU A 83 -1.97 4.02 16.60
CA GLU A 83 -0.51 4.21 16.47
C GLU A 83 -0.03 3.78 15.07
N GLY A 84 -0.45 2.61 14.61
CA GLY A 84 -0.13 2.17 13.26
C GLY A 84 -0.68 3.07 12.16
N SER A 85 -1.83 3.72 12.40
CA SER A 85 -2.37 4.76 11.50
C SER A 85 -1.43 5.96 11.43
N ILE A 86 -1.01 6.51 12.56
CA ILE A 86 -0.08 7.65 12.62
C ILE A 86 1.24 7.35 11.92
N ASP A 87 1.80 6.16 12.14
CA ASP A 87 3.04 5.71 11.50
C ASP A 87 2.91 5.66 9.97
N ASP A 88 1.82 5.09 9.46
CA ASP A 88 1.55 5.02 8.04
C ASP A 88 1.38 6.42 7.41
N GLN A 89 0.67 7.34 8.08
CA GLN A 89 0.52 8.70 7.60
C GLN A 89 1.84 9.47 7.62
N ASN A 90 2.66 9.32 8.67
CA ASN A 90 3.99 9.91 8.73
C ASN A 90 4.89 9.45 7.58
N LYS A 91 4.88 8.14 7.27
CA LYS A 91 5.63 7.60 6.15
C LYS A 91 5.08 8.12 4.82
N ALA A 92 3.77 8.18 4.63
CA ALA A 92 3.15 8.73 3.43
C ALA A 92 3.57 10.19 3.19
N ILE A 93 3.54 11.03 4.23
CA ILE A 93 3.97 12.43 4.19
C ILE A 93 5.46 12.54 3.81
N SER A 94 6.31 11.68 4.38
CA SER A 94 7.75 11.71 4.07
C SER A 94 8.05 11.37 2.61
N LEU A 95 7.23 10.52 2.00
CA LEU A 95 7.37 10.11 0.60
C LEU A 95 6.76 11.12 -0.37
N ASN A 96 5.62 11.71 -0.03
CA ASN A 96 4.96 12.74 -0.82
C ASN A 96 4.44 13.88 0.07
N PRO A 97 5.29 14.88 0.39
CA PRO A 97 4.93 15.96 1.32
C PRO A 97 3.92 16.97 0.73
N THR A 98 3.59 16.88 -0.55
CA THR A 98 2.63 17.77 -1.21
C THR A 98 1.20 17.24 -1.17
N GLU A 99 1.01 15.98 -0.80
CA GLU A 99 -0.30 15.35 -0.66
C GLU A 99 -0.98 15.80 0.64
N ILE A 100 -2.22 16.27 0.54
CA ILE A 100 -2.94 16.86 1.68
C ILE A 100 -3.59 15.79 2.56
N ASP A 101 -4.13 14.73 1.95
CA ASP A 101 -4.91 13.71 2.66
C ASP A 101 -4.16 13.05 3.83
N PRO A 102 -2.87 12.68 3.73
CA PRO A 102 -2.14 12.13 4.86
C PRO A 102 -2.03 13.06 6.07
N TYR A 103 -1.96 14.37 5.87
CA TYR A 103 -1.92 15.34 6.98
C TYR A 103 -3.27 15.40 7.71
N ILE A 104 -4.38 15.40 6.97
CA ILE A 104 -5.73 15.37 7.53
C ILE A 104 -5.94 14.07 8.30
N ASN A 105 -5.63 12.94 7.70
CA ASN A 105 -5.81 11.63 8.28
C ASN A 105 -4.96 11.45 9.56
N ARG A 106 -3.71 11.98 9.56
CA ARG A 106 -2.87 11.99 10.75
C ARG A 106 -3.50 12.82 11.87
N GLY A 107 -4.00 14.00 11.57
CA GLY A 107 -4.68 14.85 12.56
C GLY A 107 -5.87 14.14 13.21
N ILE A 108 -6.68 13.42 12.44
CA ILE A 108 -7.79 12.62 12.95
C ILE A 108 -7.29 11.49 13.87
N ALA A 109 -6.22 10.81 13.49
CA ALA A 109 -5.63 9.73 14.29
C ALA A 109 -5.00 10.26 15.60
N GLU A 110 -4.33 11.41 15.56
CA GLU A 110 -3.79 12.08 16.75
C GLU A 110 -4.90 12.49 17.72
N GLU A 111 -6.02 13.03 17.24
CA GLU A 111 -7.18 13.34 18.08
C GLU A 111 -7.79 12.10 18.72
N ALA A 112 -7.90 11.00 17.97
CA ALA A 112 -8.35 9.72 18.51
C ALA A 112 -7.40 9.19 19.60
N SER A 113 -6.10 9.32 19.44
CA SER A 113 -5.09 8.92 20.44
C SER A 113 -5.27 9.67 21.76
N VAL A 114 -5.48 10.99 21.73
CA VAL A 114 -5.70 11.81 22.92
C VAL A 114 -6.99 11.40 23.64
N SER A 115 -8.06 11.16 22.91
CA SER A 115 -9.34 10.73 23.46
C SER A 115 -9.23 9.38 24.17
N TYR A 116 -8.44 8.46 23.62
CA TYR A 116 -8.23 7.13 24.21
C TYR A 116 -7.44 7.20 25.51
N THR A 117 -6.41 8.05 25.62
CA THR A 117 -5.62 8.22 26.84
C THR A 117 -6.43 8.82 27.99
N HIS A 118 -7.39 9.70 27.70
CA HIS A 118 -8.29 10.26 28.73
C HIS A 118 -9.25 9.23 29.33
N LEU A 119 -9.68 8.23 28.54
CA LEU A 119 -10.58 7.17 29.00
C LEU A 119 -9.87 6.09 29.82
N THR A 120 -8.56 5.92 29.66
CA THR A 120 -7.76 4.86 30.33
C THR A 120 -7.05 5.34 31.60
N LEU A 121 -7.00 6.64 31.88
CA LEU A 121 -6.44 7.14 33.14
C LEU A 121 -7.37 6.75 34.28
N PRO A 122 -6.87 6.04 35.33
CA PRO A 122 -7.66 5.75 36.50
C PRO A 122 -8.04 7.08 37.16
N THR A 123 -9.35 7.28 37.32
CA THR A 123 -9.87 8.36 38.13
C THR A 123 -9.35 8.10 39.56
N THR A 124 -8.26 8.73 39.93
CA THR A 124 -7.82 8.75 41.34
C THR A 124 -8.90 9.48 42.10
N VAL A 125 -9.86 8.72 42.63
CA VAL A 125 -10.77 9.19 43.66
C VAL A 125 -9.89 9.47 44.88
N ARG A 126 -9.59 10.74 45.11
CA ARG A 126 -9.09 11.19 46.40
C ARG A 126 -10.21 10.98 47.42
N VAL A 127 -10.03 10.02 48.28
CA VAL A 127 -10.75 9.91 49.53
C VAL A 127 -10.13 10.87 50.52
#